data_745fc812d112bb505e6df203b44a53c1
#
_entry.id   745fc812d112bb505e6df203b44a53c1
#
_cell.length_a   1.000
_cell.length_b   1.000
_cell.length_c   1.000
_cell.angle_alpha   90.00
_cell.angle_beta   90.00
_cell.angle_gamma   90.00
#
_symmetry.space_group_name_H-M   'P 1'
#
loop_
_entity.id
_entity.type
_entity.pdbx_description
1 polymer ?
#
loop_
_entity_poly.entity_id
_entity_poly.type
_entity_poly.pdbx_seq_one_letter_code
_entity_poly.pdbx_strand_id
1 'polypeptide(L)'
;MKSLFKLFSIIIIIITSNSYSFAAEKVEYLKTDWSFKGLFGKFDRASLQRGYQVYTEVCASCHSMKYLSYRNLAEPGGPEFSEAQAKAIAASFEVTDGPNSDGEMFTRPGKLSDKFVMPYDNVKAAQAANGGAYPPDMSVLVKARGGGVDYIYSLLQGYEEA
;
A
#
# COMPACT_ATOMS: atom_id res chain seq x y z
N MET A 1 20.80 -61.20 -5.91
CA MET A 1 21.63 -60.01 -6.14
C MET A 1 20.85 -58.88 -6.84
N LYS A 2 20.18 -59.09 -7.96
CA LYS A 2 19.44 -58.05 -8.70
C LYS A 2 18.30 -57.36 -7.89
N SER A 3 17.62 -58.10 -7.00
CA SER A 3 16.57 -57.54 -6.14
C SER A 3 17.13 -56.64 -5.02
N LEU A 4 18.25 -57.01 -4.44
CA LEU A 4 18.91 -56.22 -3.39
C LEU A 4 19.44 -54.87 -3.94
N PHE A 5 19.95 -54.90 -5.17
CA PHE A 5 20.43 -53.69 -5.86
C PHE A 5 19.29 -52.71 -6.18
N LYS A 6 18.11 -53.24 -6.56
CA LYS A 6 16.91 -52.40 -6.79
C LYS A 6 16.42 -51.73 -5.48
N LEU A 7 16.44 -52.50 -4.37
CA LEU A 7 16.04 -51.95 -3.07
C LEU A 7 17.02 -50.86 -2.60
N PHE A 8 18.30 -51.05 -2.80
CA PHE A 8 19.34 -50.07 -2.45
C PHE A 8 19.23 -48.80 -3.29
N SER A 9 18.91 -48.90 -4.60
CA SER A 9 18.68 -47.76 -5.47
C SER A 9 17.44 -46.95 -5.08
N ILE A 10 16.36 -47.60 -4.66
CA ILE A 10 15.14 -46.94 -4.19
C ILE A 10 15.38 -46.18 -2.89
N ILE A 11 16.14 -46.76 -1.97
CA ILE A 11 16.49 -46.10 -0.70
C ILE A 11 17.37 -44.84 -0.94
N ILE A 12 18.32 -44.89 -1.86
CA ILE A 12 19.16 -43.75 -2.22
C ILE A 12 18.31 -42.64 -2.83
N ILE A 13 17.34 -42.95 -3.69
CA ILE A 13 16.44 -41.95 -4.31
C ILE A 13 15.55 -41.27 -3.24
N ILE A 14 15.09 -42.01 -2.23
CA ILE A 14 14.29 -41.46 -1.13
C ILE A 14 15.12 -40.53 -0.23
N ILE A 15 16.38 -40.83 -0.02
CA ILE A 15 17.29 -40.04 0.83
C ILE A 15 17.68 -38.71 0.11
N THR A 16 17.83 -38.72 -1.22
CA THR A 16 18.21 -37.52 -1.97
C THR A 16 17.05 -36.57 -2.22
N SER A 17 15.79 -36.99 -2.02
CA SER A 17 14.60 -36.11 -2.16
C SER A 17 14.26 -35.27 -0.93
N ASN A 18 15.09 -35.29 0.13
CA ASN A 18 14.98 -34.29 1.19
C ASN A 18 15.48 -32.93 0.69
N SER A 19 14.64 -32.22 -0.04
CA SER A 19 14.84 -30.81 -0.34
C SER A 19 14.82 -30.05 0.98
N TYR A 20 15.97 -29.56 1.42
CA TYR A 20 16.04 -28.61 2.51
C TYR A 20 15.28 -27.36 2.07
N SER A 21 14.03 -27.26 2.50
CA SER A 21 13.29 -26.02 2.40
C SER A 21 13.97 -25.02 3.34
N PHE A 22 14.78 -24.12 2.80
CA PHE A 22 15.23 -22.96 3.55
C PHE A 22 13.98 -22.17 3.89
N ALA A 23 13.49 -22.30 5.11
CA ALA A 23 12.49 -21.40 5.64
C ALA A 23 13.09 -20.00 5.57
N ALA A 24 12.39 -19.07 4.88
CA ALA A 24 12.81 -17.69 4.83
C ALA A 24 13.01 -17.21 6.28
N GLU A 25 14.14 -16.58 6.54
CA GLU A 25 14.48 -16.02 7.85
C GLU A 25 13.32 -15.15 8.32
N LYS A 26 12.88 -15.38 9.56
CA LYS A 26 11.76 -14.64 10.13
C LYS A 26 12.19 -13.19 10.33
N VAL A 27 11.72 -12.32 9.46
CA VAL A 27 12.00 -10.89 9.57
C VAL A 27 11.39 -10.37 10.89
N GLU A 28 12.23 -9.82 11.75
CA GLU A 28 11.79 -9.14 12.96
C GLU A 28 11.50 -7.67 12.63
N TYR A 29 10.26 -7.26 12.91
CA TYR A 29 9.84 -5.87 12.73
C TYR A 29 10.07 -5.07 13.98
N LEU A 30 10.36 -3.77 13.81
CA LEU A 30 10.38 -2.81 14.90
C LEU A 30 9.01 -2.80 15.59
N LYS A 31 9.01 -2.88 16.92
CA LYS A 31 7.80 -2.85 17.73
C LYS A 31 7.55 -1.44 18.25
N THR A 32 6.34 -0.96 18.07
CA THR A 32 5.91 0.35 18.54
C THR A 32 4.57 0.22 19.26
N ASP A 33 4.41 0.95 20.34
CA ASP A 33 3.13 1.07 21.04
C ASP A 33 2.21 2.01 20.26
N TRP A 34 1.41 1.40 19.36
CA TRP A 34 0.45 2.13 18.57
C TRP A 34 -0.78 2.49 19.41
N SER A 35 -1.15 3.75 19.47
CA SER A 35 -2.33 4.24 20.21
C SER A 35 -3.66 3.58 19.82
N PHE A 36 -3.72 3.05 18.60
CA PHE A 36 -4.90 2.39 18.06
C PHE A 36 -4.93 0.87 18.28
N LYS A 37 -3.91 0.27 18.94
CA LYS A 37 -3.92 -1.16 19.32
C LYS A 37 -4.78 -1.39 20.56
N GLY A 38 -5.35 -2.60 20.66
CA GLY A 38 -6.15 -3.04 21.80
C GLY A 38 -7.62 -2.66 21.72
N LEU A 39 -8.38 -3.11 22.71
CA LEU A 39 -9.85 -3.02 22.73
C LEU A 39 -10.37 -1.57 22.76
N PHE A 40 -9.64 -0.66 23.38
CA PHE A 40 -9.97 0.77 23.50
C PHE A 40 -9.03 1.67 22.70
N GLY A 41 -8.26 1.08 21.79
CA GLY A 41 -7.32 1.83 20.96
C GLY A 41 -8.02 2.83 20.05
N LYS A 42 -7.41 4.01 19.90
CA LYS A 42 -7.90 5.08 19.03
C LYS A 42 -6.77 5.66 18.19
N PHE A 43 -7.09 6.03 16.99
CA PHE A 43 -6.16 6.79 16.17
C PHE A 43 -5.97 8.20 16.72
N ASP A 44 -4.72 8.65 16.77
CA ASP A 44 -4.40 10.05 17.03
C ASP A 44 -4.68 10.88 15.79
N ARG A 45 -5.63 11.79 15.86
CA ARG A 45 -6.07 12.63 14.74
C ARG A 45 -4.93 13.46 14.18
N ALA A 46 -4.13 14.09 15.03
CA ALA A 46 -3.03 14.94 14.60
C ALA A 46 -1.96 14.12 13.84
N SER A 47 -1.69 12.89 14.31
CA SER A 47 -0.80 11.97 13.61
C SER A 47 -1.34 11.54 12.25
N LEU A 48 -2.65 11.29 12.13
CA LEU A 48 -3.27 10.97 10.84
C LEU A 48 -3.22 12.15 9.86
N GLN A 49 -3.39 13.38 10.34
CA GLN A 49 -3.27 14.59 9.52
C GLN A 49 -1.84 14.77 9.01
N ARG A 50 -0.82 14.60 9.87
CA ARG A 50 0.59 14.59 9.44
C ARG A 50 0.90 13.44 8.48
N GLY A 51 0.34 12.25 8.73
CA GLY A 51 0.48 11.10 7.83
C GLY A 51 -0.13 11.37 6.46
N TYR A 52 -1.27 12.04 6.40
CA TYR A 52 -1.87 12.48 5.14
C TYR A 52 -0.96 13.49 4.42
N GLN A 53 -0.37 14.43 5.14
CA GLN A 53 0.59 15.38 4.57
C GLN A 53 1.80 14.64 3.96
N VAL A 54 2.41 13.70 4.69
CA VAL A 54 3.52 12.88 4.16
C VAL A 54 3.08 12.09 2.93
N TYR A 55 1.86 11.52 2.95
CA TYR A 55 1.34 10.83 1.79
C TYR A 55 1.27 11.74 0.55
N THR A 56 0.69 12.92 0.67
CA THR A 56 0.49 13.84 -0.46
C THR A 56 1.80 14.43 -0.98
N GLU A 57 2.74 14.74 -0.09
CA GLU A 57 4.01 15.39 -0.45
C GLU A 57 5.07 14.39 -0.97
N VAL A 58 4.99 13.13 -0.53
CA VAL A 58 6.03 12.13 -0.84
C VAL A 58 5.46 10.91 -1.56
N CYS A 59 4.53 10.19 -0.95
CA CYS A 59 4.11 8.86 -1.42
C CYS A 59 3.23 8.91 -2.66
N ALA A 60 2.36 9.93 -2.76
CA ALA A 60 1.37 10.07 -3.82
C ALA A 60 1.98 10.31 -5.21
N SER A 61 3.26 10.67 -5.28
CA SER A 61 3.99 10.79 -6.55
C SER A 61 4.14 9.44 -7.29
N CYS A 62 4.11 8.33 -6.54
CA CYS A 62 4.27 6.97 -7.07
C CYS A 62 3.15 6.02 -6.67
N HIS A 63 2.56 6.20 -5.48
CA HIS A 63 1.60 5.27 -4.90
C HIS A 63 0.18 5.81 -4.91
N SER A 64 -0.75 5.01 -5.44
CA SER A 64 -2.18 5.32 -5.39
C SER A 64 -2.84 4.93 -4.06
N MET A 65 -3.98 5.53 -3.76
CA MET A 65 -4.95 5.14 -2.73
C MET A 65 -6.37 5.10 -3.34
N LYS A 66 -6.56 4.29 -4.36
CA LYS A 66 -7.74 4.25 -5.22
C LYS A 66 -9.07 3.95 -4.53
N TYR A 67 -9.04 3.37 -3.33
CA TYR A 67 -10.28 3.07 -2.59
C TYR A 67 -10.76 4.25 -1.76
N LEU A 68 -9.92 5.26 -1.51
CA LEU A 68 -10.30 6.44 -0.76
C LEU A 68 -10.92 7.52 -1.67
N SER A 69 -11.88 8.23 -1.09
CA SER A 69 -12.43 9.48 -1.66
C SER A 69 -12.07 10.64 -0.75
N TYR A 70 -12.05 11.86 -1.26
CA TYR A 70 -11.71 13.03 -0.46
C TYR A 70 -12.64 13.24 0.75
N ARG A 71 -13.90 12.80 0.68
CA ARG A 71 -14.81 12.83 1.83
C ARG A 71 -14.31 12.03 3.04
N ASN A 72 -13.53 10.94 2.80
CA ASN A 72 -13.00 10.11 3.88
C ASN A 72 -12.02 10.88 4.78
N LEU A 73 -11.47 11.99 4.29
CA LEU A 73 -10.62 12.87 5.09
C LEU A 73 -11.38 13.58 6.23
N ALA A 74 -12.70 13.79 6.08
CA ALA A 74 -13.55 14.42 7.08
C ALA A 74 -14.36 13.42 7.92
N GLU A 75 -14.34 12.13 7.56
CA GLU A 75 -15.11 11.09 8.25
C GLU A 75 -14.51 10.73 9.63
N PRO A 76 -15.36 10.34 10.60
CA PRO A 76 -14.89 9.88 11.90
C PRO A 76 -13.96 8.66 11.79
N GLY A 77 -12.90 8.64 12.60
CA GLY A 77 -11.89 7.57 12.59
C GLY A 77 -10.79 7.73 11.53
N GLY A 78 -10.92 8.74 10.68
CA GLY A 78 -9.88 9.20 9.75
C GLY A 78 -9.12 10.41 10.30
N PRO A 79 -8.49 11.22 9.42
CA PRO A 79 -7.81 12.45 9.81
C PRO A 79 -8.76 13.51 10.40
N GLU A 80 -10.06 13.36 10.16
CA GLU A 80 -11.13 14.24 10.65
C GLU A 80 -10.85 15.71 10.41
N PHE A 81 -10.41 16.08 9.21
CA PHE A 81 -10.40 17.46 8.77
C PHE A 81 -11.83 18.01 8.78
N SER A 82 -11.98 19.32 8.95
CA SER A 82 -13.30 19.91 8.73
C SER A 82 -13.76 19.70 7.28
N GLU A 83 -15.07 19.68 7.05
CA GLU A 83 -15.61 19.52 5.68
C GLU A 83 -15.07 20.60 4.74
N ALA A 84 -14.92 21.84 5.24
CA ALA A 84 -14.34 22.93 4.47
C ALA A 84 -12.88 22.66 4.07
N GLN A 85 -12.07 22.11 4.99
CA GLN A 85 -10.70 21.72 4.68
C GLN A 85 -10.65 20.57 3.69
N ALA A 86 -11.47 19.53 3.86
CA ALA A 86 -11.52 18.41 2.93
C ALA A 86 -11.99 18.84 1.53
N LYS A 87 -12.92 19.80 1.42
CA LYS A 87 -13.31 20.42 0.15
C LYS A 87 -12.16 21.21 -0.48
N ALA A 88 -11.44 22.00 0.29
CA ALA A 88 -10.28 22.74 -0.20
C ALA A 88 -9.18 21.81 -0.70
N ILE A 89 -8.89 20.74 0.05
CA ILE A 89 -7.95 19.70 -0.36
C ILE A 89 -8.41 19.04 -1.67
N ALA A 90 -9.67 18.63 -1.78
CA ALA A 90 -10.19 18.04 -3.03
C ALA A 90 -10.02 18.99 -4.22
N ALA A 91 -10.37 20.26 -4.03
CA ALA A 91 -10.33 21.26 -5.09
C ALA A 91 -8.90 21.64 -5.53
N SER A 92 -7.87 21.30 -4.76
CA SER A 92 -6.46 21.49 -5.16
C SER A 92 -5.97 20.46 -6.19
N PHE A 93 -6.77 19.44 -6.47
CA PHE A 93 -6.48 18.42 -7.47
C PHE A 93 -7.38 18.57 -8.68
N GLU A 94 -6.83 18.32 -9.87
CA GLU A 94 -7.61 18.24 -11.10
C GLU A 94 -8.11 16.81 -11.32
N VAL A 95 -9.38 16.68 -11.66
CA VAL A 95 -10.06 15.42 -11.93
C VAL A 95 -10.64 15.46 -13.34
N THR A 96 -10.37 14.42 -14.11
CA THR A 96 -11.00 14.22 -15.41
C THR A 96 -12.46 13.80 -15.20
N ASP A 97 -13.39 14.51 -15.83
CA ASP A 97 -14.82 14.26 -15.77
C ASP A 97 -15.42 14.26 -17.18
N GLY A 98 -16.66 13.83 -17.33
CA GLY A 98 -17.34 13.80 -18.61
C GLY A 98 -17.87 12.42 -18.98
N PRO A 99 -18.31 12.25 -20.24
CA PRO A 99 -18.29 13.26 -21.32
C PRO A 99 -19.30 14.40 -21.08
N ASN A 100 -19.00 15.60 -21.62
CA ASN A 100 -19.95 16.73 -21.71
C ASN A 100 -21.00 16.46 -22.80
N SER A 101 -21.88 17.46 -23.09
CA SER A 101 -22.91 17.34 -24.12
C SER A 101 -22.36 17.09 -25.53
N ASP A 102 -21.11 17.44 -25.77
CA ASP A 102 -20.44 17.28 -27.06
C ASP A 102 -19.64 15.98 -27.16
N GLY A 103 -19.69 15.18 -26.09
CA GLY A 103 -18.96 13.89 -26.01
C GLY A 103 -17.49 14.00 -25.59
N GLU A 104 -17.06 15.16 -25.10
CA GLU A 104 -15.67 15.44 -24.75
C GLU A 104 -15.41 15.26 -23.25
N MET A 105 -14.25 14.73 -22.92
CA MET A 105 -13.74 14.70 -21.54
C MET A 105 -13.16 16.07 -21.18
N PHE A 106 -13.37 16.51 -19.94
CA PHE A 106 -12.86 17.77 -19.44
C PHE A 106 -12.25 17.62 -18.04
N THR A 107 -11.41 18.56 -17.66
CA THR A 107 -10.86 18.63 -16.31
C THR A 107 -11.61 19.64 -15.45
N ARG A 108 -11.74 19.36 -14.18
CA ARG A 108 -12.31 20.25 -13.18
C ARG A 108 -11.62 20.06 -11.82
N PRO A 109 -11.75 21.05 -10.91
CA PRO A 109 -11.37 20.84 -9.51
C PRO A 109 -12.12 19.65 -8.90
N GLY A 110 -11.40 18.88 -8.07
CA GLY A 110 -11.97 17.74 -7.38
C GLY A 110 -13.05 18.12 -6.37
N LYS A 111 -13.93 17.16 -6.08
CA LYS A 111 -15.03 17.25 -5.12
C LYS A 111 -14.86 16.18 -4.04
N LEU A 112 -15.57 16.29 -2.93
CA LEU A 112 -15.55 15.32 -1.84
C LEU A 112 -15.92 13.89 -2.29
N SER A 113 -16.75 13.74 -3.30
CA SER A 113 -17.14 12.43 -3.86
C SER A 113 -16.08 11.77 -4.72
N ASP A 114 -15.12 12.55 -5.22
CA ASP A 114 -14.11 12.02 -6.12
C ASP A 114 -13.11 11.14 -5.36
N LYS A 115 -12.56 10.17 -6.07
CA LYS A 115 -11.47 9.36 -5.59
C LYS A 115 -10.17 10.16 -5.54
N PHE A 116 -9.23 9.75 -4.71
CA PHE A 116 -7.88 10.31 -4.76
C PHE A 116 -7.31 10.14 -6.15
N VAL A 117 -6.72 11.20 -6.67
CA VAL A 117 -6.09 11.19 -7.99
C VAL A 117 -4.93 10.20 -7.98
N MET A 118 -4.87 9.39 -9.01
CA MET A 118 -3.80 8.41 -9.19
C MET A 118 -2.59 9.07 -9.87
N PRO A 119 -1.36 8.68 -9.49
CA PRO A 119 -0.14 9.25 -10.08
C PRO A 119 0.08 8.86 -11.54
N TYR A 120 -0.55 7.78 -12.01
CA TYR A 120 -0.38 7.26 -13.37
C TYR A 120 -1.73 6.83 -13.94
N ASP A 121 -1.93 7.08 -15.23
CA ASP A 121 -3.17 6.72 -15.95
C ASP A 121 -3.39 5.20 -16.03
N ASN A 122 -2.30 4.43 -16.06
CA ASN A 122 -2.38 2.99 -16.19
C ASN A 122 -1.10 2.29 -15.69
N VAL A 123 -1.18 0.96 -15.56
CA VAL A 123 -0.07 0.12 -15.07
C VAL A 123 1.20 0.25 -15.90
N LYS A 124 1.07 0.37 -17.24
CA LYS A 124 2.25 0.48 -18.12
C LYS A 124 2.97 1.82 -17.95
N ALA A 125 2.23 2.90 -17.78
CA ALA A 125 2.80 4.21 -17.47
C ALA A 125 3.53 4.18 -16.12
N ALA A 126 2.92 3.57 -15.08
CA ALA A 126 3.55 3.40 -13.80
C ALA A 126 4.85 2.57 -13.88
N GLN A 127 4.84 1.45 -14.60
CA GLN A 127 6.01 0.61 -14.78
C GLN A 127 7.14 1.34 -15.53
N ALA A 128 6.80 2.09 -16.58
CA ALA A 128 7.79 2.86 -17.35
C ALA A 128 8.48 3.91 -16.48
N ALA A 129 7.74 4.58 -15.59
CA ALA A 129 8.28 5.58 -14.68
C ALA A 129 9.08 5.00 -13.51
N ASN A 130 8.91 3.70 -13.18
CA ASN A 130 9.49 3.06 -12.00
C ASN A 130 10.39 1.87 -12.34
N GLY A 131 11.17 1.95 -13.43
CA GLY A 131 12.14 0.92 -13.79
C GLY A 131 11.55 -0.46 -14.04
N GLY A 132 10.31 -0.55 -14.51
CA GLY A 132 9.59 -1.78 -14.78
C GLY A 132 8.73 -2.27 -13.60
N ALA A 133 8.88 -1.70 -12.40
CA ALA A 133 8.07 -2.06 -11.24
C ALA A 133 6.75 -1.29 -11.22
N TYR A 134 5.69 -1.92 -10.71
CA TYR A 134 4.42 -1.27 -10.44
C TYR A 134 4.32 -0.94 -8.94
N PRO A 135 4.35 0.35 -8.54
CA PRO A 135 4.19 0.72 -7.14
C PRO A 135 2.83 0.24 -6.61
N PRO A 136 2.79 -0.50 -5.49
CA PRO A 136 1.54 -1.02 -4.97
C PRO A 136 0.60 0.09 -4.51
N ASP A 137 -0.71 -0.13 -4.70
CA ASP A 137 -1.75 0.72 -4.13
C ASP A 137 -1.75 0.61 -2.60
N MET A 138 -1.74 1.75 -1.92
CA MET A 138 -1.61 1.80 -0.46
C MET A 138 -2.93 1.66 0.31
N SER A 139 -4.09 1.67 -0.38
CA SER A 139 -5.41 1.68 0.27
C SER A 139 -5.61 0.58 1.31
N VAL A 140 -5.06 -0.61 1.09
CA VAL A 140 -5.18 -1.76 1.99
C VAL A 140 -3.82 -2.42 2.30
N LEU A 141 -2.73 -1.73 2.01
CA LEU A 141 -1.38 -2.29 2.10
C LEU A 141 -1.06 -2.84 3.49
N VAL A 142 -1.43 -2.10 4.55
CA VAL A 142 -1.24 -2.52 5.94
C VAL A 142 -1.94 -3.84 6.25
N LYS A 143 -3.13 -4.09 5.66
CA LYS A 143 -3.84 -5.37 5.83
C LYS A 143 -3.31 -6.48 4.94
N ALA A 144 -2.72 -6.12 3.81
CA ALA A 144 -2.22 -7.07 2.82
C ALA A 144 -0.80 -7.59 3.11
N ARG A 145 -0.12 -7.06 4.13
CA ARG A 145 1.24 -7.46 4.50
C ARG A 145 1.27 -8.13 5.88
N GLY A 146 1.99 -9.25 5.97
CA GLY A 146 2.35 -9.85 7.25
C GLY A 146 3.10 -8.82 8.11
N GLY A 147 2.76 -8.72 9.38
CA GLY A 147 3.29 -7.67 10.26
C GLY A 147 2.52 -6.35 10.24
N GLY A 148 1.67 -6.13 9.24
CA GLY A 148 0.76 -4.98 9.20
C GLY A 148 1.47 -3.63 9.31
N VAL A 149 1.08 -2.82 10.27
CA VAL A 149 1.67 -1.50 10.52
C VAL A 149 3.14 -1.58 10.93
N ASP A 150 3.53 -2.60 11.72
CA ASP A 150 4.91 -2.79 12.14
C ASP A 150 5.83 -3.08 10.94
N TYR A 151 5.33 -3.79 9.90
CA TYR A 151 6.04 -3.99 8.64
C TYR A 151 6.30 -2.65 7.91
N ILE A 152 5.25 -1.84 7.71
CA ILE A 152 5.39 -0.57 7.00
C ILE A 152 6.32 0.38 7.76
N TYR A 153 6.18 0.44 9.08
CA TYR A 153 7.05 1.25 9.93
C TYR A 153 8.51 0.82 9.82
N SER A 154 8.78 -0.49 9.94
CA SER A 154 10.14 -1.03 9.81
C SER A 154 10.74 -0.77 8.43
N LEU A 155 9.93 -0.90 7.37
CA LEU A 155 10.36 -0.63 6.00
C LEU A 155 10.81 0.82 5.84
N LEU A 156 10.02 1.78 6.35
CA LEU A 156 10.33 3.20 6.23
C LEU A 156 11.51 3.64 7.09
N GLN A 157 11.80 2.92 8.17
CA GLN A 157 12.95 3.19 9.05
C GLN A 157 14.23 2.45 8.63
N GLY A 158 14.13 1.49 7.71
CA GLY A 158 15.24 0.65 7.29
C GLY A 158 16.03 1.16 6.08
N TYR A 159 15.73 2.34 5.58
CA TYR A 159 16.53 2.97 4.52
C TYR A 159 17.77 3.61 5.15
N GLU A 160 18.94 3.21 4.67
CA GLU A 160 20.22 3.79 5.03
C GLU A 160 20.74 4.60 3.84
N GLU A 161 21.50 5.67 4.12
CA GLU A 161 22.21 6.39 3.08
C GLU A 161 23.31 5.50 2.48
N ALA A 162 23.36 5.43 1.15
CA ALA A 162 24.33 4.64 0.41
C ALA A 162 25.70 5.33 0.31
#